data_a9bb900d9e1ef6a362cb136039bc8634
#
_entry.id   a9bb900d9e1ef6a362cb136039bc8634
#
_cell.length_a   1.000
_cell.length_b   1.000
_cell.length_c   1.000
_cell.angle_alpha   90.00
_cell.angle_beta   90.00
_cell.angle_gamma   90.00
#
_symmetry.space_group_name_H-M   'P 1'
#
loop_
_entity.id
_entity.type
_entity.pdbx_description
1 polymer ?
#
loop_
_entity_poly.entity_id
_entity_poly.type
_entity_poly.pdbx_seq_one_letter_code
_entity_poly.pdbx_strand_id
1 'polypeptide(L)'
;MRVSKSETEIGLWIAVKVTDSNGKVISRQRRRKSHSYVQGWNWAVCAQFLGQSTPSPALGPVKNTAGGNVNLRTCGSPFRCNADAGATSTGIRVGTDNTPVAITDYALKAPIAQGTGPGQMEHQAQTFTWIGVAGNVCSFQTERVIVNNSGAQINVREAAIYMTVFYPTAGTEICACRDLISQDVPDGGSVTVTYTIRIAA
;
A
#
# COMPACT_ATOMS: atom_id res chain seq x y z
N MET A 1 -27.77 -1.93 30.89
CA MET A 1 -27.80 -2.25 29.45
C MET A 1 -26.85 -1.27 28.74
N ARG A 2 -25.61 -1.67 28.38
CA ARG A 2 -24.71 -0.82 27.64
C ARG A 2 -25.08 -0.90 26.16
N VAL A 3 -25.64 0.16 25.63
CA VAL A 3 -25.79 0.32 24.19
C VAL A 3 -24.38 0.43 23.60
N SER A 4 -23.96 -0.59 22.87
CA SER A 4 -22.71 -0.47 22.08
C SER A 4 -22.95 0.60 21.03
N LYS A 5 -22.26 1.72 21.12
CA LYS A 5 -22.15 2.68 20.02
C LYS A 5 -21.64 1.91 18.81
N SER A 6 -22.44 1.75 17.77
CA SER A 6 -21.96 1.37 16.46
C SER A 6 -21.14 2.55 15.94
N GLU A 7 -19.82 2.51 16.17
CA GLU A 7 -18.94 3.52 15.60
C GLU A 7 -18.83 3.23 14.10
N THR A 8 -19.22 4.19 13.29
CA THR A 8 -18.94 4.17 11.85
C THR A 8 -17.42 4.08 11.69
N GLU A 9 -16.94 3.02 11.07
CA GLU A 9 -15.52 2.76 10.92
C GLU A 9 -15.11 2.75 9.44
N ILE A 10 -14.23 3.66 9.08
CA ILE A 10 -13.47 3.60 7.83
C ILE A 10 -12.08 3.12 8.18
N GLY A 11 -11.64 2.02 7.59
CA GLY A 11 -10.33 1.47 7.94
C GLY A 11 -9.66 0.71 6.80
N LEU A 12 -8.39 0.46 7.02
CA LEU A 12 -7.51 -0.34 6.17
C LEU A 12 -7.05 -1.55 6.98
N TRP A 13 -7.03 -2.73 6.36
CA TRP A 13 -6.51 -3.96 6.96
C TRP A 13 -5.46 -4.57 6.05
N ILE A 14 -4.45 -5.16 6.66
CA ILE A 14 -3.38 -5.89 5.97
C ILE A 14 -3.38 -7.35 6.39
N ALA A 15 -3.16 -8.24 5.42
CA ALA A 15 -2.83 -9.65 5.63
C ALA A 15 -1.64 -10.02 4.75
N VAL A 16 -0.79 -10.91 5.24
CA VAL A 16 0.41 -11.35 4.52
C VAL A 16 0.52 -12.86 4.56
N LYS A 17 0.90 -13.46 3.45
CA LYS A 17 1.13 -14.90 3.30
C LYS A 17 2.46 -15.12 2.57
N VAL A 18 3.24 -16.10 3.03
CA VAL A 18 4.45 -16.59 2.35
C VAL A 18 4.25 -18.03 1.93
N THR A 19 4.64 -18.33 0.70
CA THR A 19 4.65 -19.69 0.15
C THR A 19 6.06 -20.08 -0.27
N ASP A 20 6.39 -21.36 -0.17
CA ASP A 20 7.63 -21.92 -0.71
C ASP A 20 7.52 -22.13 -2.24
N SER A 21 8.58 -22.65 -2.86
CA SER A 21 8.65 -22.96 -4.30
C SER A 21 7.64 -23.99 -4.77
N ASN A 22 7.08 -24.79 -3.87
CA ASN A 22 6.06 -25.82 -4.16
C ASN A 22 4.62 -25.29 -3.95
N GLY A 23 4.47 -23.99 -3.64
CA GLY A 23 3.17 -23.37 -3.36
C GLY A 23 2.63 -23.63 -1.96
N LYS A 24 3.37 -24.33 -1.07
CA LYS A 24 2.96 -24.59 0.31
C LYS A 24 3.09 -23.33 1.16
N VAL A 25 2.05 -22.99 1.91
CA VAL A 25 2.08 -21.85 2.83
C VAL A 25 3.00 -22.18 4.00
N ILE A 26 4.09 -21.42 4.18
CA ILE A 26 5.08 -21.55 5.24
C ILE A 26 4.99 -20.49 6.32
N SER A 27 4.37 -19.34 6.02
CA SER A 27 4.08 -18.28 6.99
C SER A 27 2.80 -17.54 6.65
N ARG A 28 2.09 -17.09 7.67
CA ARG A 28 0.88 -16.27 7.50
C ARG A 28 0.75 -15.26 8.63
N GLN A 29 0.72 -13.99 8.29
CA GLN A 29 0.24 -12.93 9.16
C GLN A 29 -1.28 -12.79 8.96
N ARG A 30 -2.06 -13.09 10.01
CA ARG A 30 -3.52 -12.94 9.96
C ARG A 30 -3.89 -11.49 9.67
N ARG A 31 -5.06 -11.29 9.04
CA ARG A 31 -5.61 -9.96 8.80
C ARG A 31 -5.67 -9.17 10.12
N ARG A 32 -5.03 -8.02 10.13
CA ARG A 32 -5.06 -7.06 11.23
C ARG A 32 -5.36 -5.67 10.71
N LYS A 33 -5.85 -4.78 11.57
CA LYS A 33 -6.02 -3.38 11.22
C LYS A 33 -4.66 -2.77 10.88
N SER A 34 -4.58 -2.11 9.74
CA SER A 34 -3.44 -1.27 9.40
C SER A 34 -3.50 -0.01 10.25
N HIS A 35 -2.39 0.41 10.80
CA HIS A 35 -2.33 1.63 11.62
C HIS A 35 -1.72 2.82 10.87
N SER A 36 -1.62 2.75 9.56
CA SER A 36 -0.52 3.36 8.85
C SER A 36 -0.91 4.19 7.64
N TYR A 37 -2.11 4.79 7.61
CA TYR A 37 -2.30 5.91 6.70
C TYR A 37 -1.30 7.01 7.03
N VAL A 38 -0.51 7.40 6.02
CA VAL A 38 0.47 8.49 6.15
C VAL A 38 -0.12 9.81 5.64
N GLN A 39 0.54 10.92 5.95
CA GLN A 39 0.09 12.28 5.62
C GLN A 39 -0.32 12.44 4.15
N GLY A 40 0.40 11.79 3.22
CA GLY A 40 0.11 11.83 1.78
C GLY A 40 -1.31 11.38 1.42
N TRP A 41 -1.84 10.34 2.10
CA TRP A 41 -3.22 9.90 1.92
C TRP A 41 -4.22 10.98 2.32
N ASN A 42 -4.10 11.53 3.54
CA ASN A 42 -5.04 12.52 4.04
C ASN A 42 -5.06 13.79 3.19
N TRP A 43 -3.90 14.23 2.70
CA TRP A 43 -3.83 15.41 1.84
C TRP A 43 -4.41 15.15 0.46
N ALA A 44 -4.19 13.95 -0.11
CA ALA A 44 -4.80 13.56 -1.37
C ALA A 44 -6.33 13.52 -1.27
N VAL A 45 -6.87 12.91 -0.21
CA VAL A 45 -8.32 12.88 0.06
C VAL A 45 -8.85 14.30 0.26
N CYS A 46 -8.20 15.10 1.11
CA CYS A 46 -8.62 16.47 1.39
C CYS A 46 -8.64 17.34 0.13
N ALA A 47 -7.62 17.25 -0.71
CA ALA A 47 -7.58 17.99 -1.99
C ALA A 47 -8.76 17.64 -2.90
N GLN A 48 -9.14 16.34 -2.98
CA GLN A 48 -10.31 15.90 -3.74
C GLN A 48 -11.62 16.45 -3.15
N PHE A 49 -11.79 16.41 -1.83
CA PHE A 49 -12.99 16.92 -1.16
C PHE A 49 -13.16 18.44 -1.29
N LEU A 50 -12.05 19.19 -1.18
CA LEU A 50 -12.07 20.65 -1.33
C LEU A 50 -12.22 21.11 -2.79
N GLY A 51 -11.99 20.23 -3.76
CA GLY A 51 -11.92 20.63 -5.16
C GLY A 51 -10.81 21.65 -5.44
N GLN A 52 -9.73 21.64 -4.63
CA GLN A 52 -8.61 22.59 -4.74
C GLN A 52 -7.28 21.88 -4.91
N SER A 53 -6.46 22.39 -5.82
CA SER A 53 -5.09 21.92 -6.00
C SER A 53 -4.20 22.32 -4.80
N THR A 54 -3.18 21.51 -4.50
CA THR A 54 -2.17 21.87 -3.50
C THR A 54 -0.95 22.55 -4.16
N PRO A 55 -0.18 23.40 -3.47
CA PRO A 55 -0.51 23.95 -2.16
C PRO A 55 -1.68 24.92 -2.25
N SER A 56 -2.49 24.91 -1.22
CA SER A 56 -3.50 25.93 -0.99
C SER A 56 -3.21 26.60 0.35
N PRO A 57 -3.86 27.70 0.71
CA PRO A 57 -3.69 28.28 2.05
C PRO A 57 -3.97 27.29 3.18
N ALA A 58 -4.76 26.24 2.92
CA ALA A 58 -5.12 25.19 3.87
C ALA A 58 -4.26 23.92 3.78
N LEU A 59 -3.58 23.69 2.64
CA LEU A 59 -2.86 22.46 2.37
C LEU A 59 -1.45 22.78 1.82
N GLY A 60 -0.43 22.32 2.52
CA GLY A 60 0.95 22.38 2.06
C GLY A 60 1.23 21.41 0.88
N PRO A 61 2.45 21.40 0.36
CA PRO A 61 2.85 20.45 -0.66
C PRO A 61 2.91 19.03 -0.09
N VAL A 62 2.49 18.04 -0.89
CA VAL A 62 2.62 16.62 -0.56
C VAL A 62 4.02 16.13 -0.95
N LYS A 63 4.61 15.23 -0.18
CA LYS A 63 5.87 14.57 -0.57
C LYS A 63 5.57 13.39 -1.50
N ASN A 64 6.26 13.35 -2.63
CA ASN A 64 6.31 12.13 -3.46
C ASN A 64 7.24 11.08 -2.84
N THR A 65 7.30 9.89 -3.42
CA THR A 65 8.11 8.77 -2.92
C THR A 65 9.63 9.00 -2.99
N ALA A 66 10.06 10.02 -3.74
CA ALA A 66 11.45 10.48 -3.77
C ALA A 66 11.76 11.61 -2.76
N GLY A 67 10.77 11.99 -1.95
CA GLY A 67 10.90 13.05 -0.95
C GLY A 67 10.72 14.47 -1.48
N GLY A 68 10.52 14.64 -2.79
CA GLY A 68 10.28 15.94 -3.43
C GLY A 68 8.87 16.47 -3.12
N ASN A 69 8.74 17.80 -2.97
CA ASN A 69 7.44 18.44 -2.81
C ASN A 69 6.69 18.46 -4.15
N VAL A 70 5.43 18.02 -4.14
CA VAL A 70 4.54 18.02 -5.29
C VAL A 70 3.20 18.65 -4.95
N ASN A 71 2.59 19.29 -5.94
CA ASN A 71 1.28 19.92 -5.81
C ASN A 71 0.23 19.00 -6.43
N LEU A 72 -0.75 18.56 -5.67
CA LEU A 72 -1.86 17.75 -6.18
C LEU A 72 -2.82 18.64 -6.98
N ARG A 73 -3.29 18.13 -8.12
CA ARG A 73 -4.39 18.74 -8.88
C ARG A 73 -5.68 17.98 -8.64
N THR A 74 -6.79 18.69 -8.62
CA THR A 74 -8.13 18.15 -8.35
C THR A 74 -8.86 17.69 -9.59
N CYS A 75 -8.44 18.11 -10.78
CA CYS A 75 -9.15 17.78 -12.01
C CYS A 75 -8.60 16.50 -12.66
N GLY A 76 -9.43 15.48 -12.75
CA GLY A 76 -9.22 14.35 -13.65
C GLY A 76 -8.24 13.26 -13.21
N SER A 77 -7.82 13.24 -11.94
CA SER A 77 -6.88 12.23 -11.49
C SER A 77 -7.49 11.25 -10.52
N PRO A 78 -7.71 10.04 -10.96
CA PRO A 78 -8.11 8.98 -10.06
C PRO A 78 -6.96 8.69 -9.08
N PHE A 79 -7.29 8.30 -7.85
CA PHE A 79 -6.39 7.60 -6.95
C PHE A 79 -6.05 6.23 -7.56
N ARG A 80 -5.07 6.19 -8.46
CA ARG A 80 -4.73 4.95 -9.15
C ARG A 80 -3.62 4.24 -8.40
N CYS A 81 -3.93 3.06 -7.87
CA CYS A 81 -2.95 2.18 -7.23
C CYS A 81 -2.87 0.79 -7.88
N ASN A 82 -3.50 0.57 -9.03
CA ASN A 82 -3.27 -0.65 -9.80
C ASN A 82 -1.86 -0.67 -10.39
N ALA A 83 -1.27 -1.84 -10.47
CA ALA A 83 0.08 -2.04 -11.00
C ALA A 83 0.14 -3.27 -11.88
N ASP A 84 0.72 -3.13 -13.06
CA ASP A 84 1.04 -4.24 -13.95
C ASP A 84 2.22 -5.06 -13.37
N ALA A 85 2.44 -6.25 -13.92
CA ALA A 85 3.61 -7.04 -13.58
C ALA A 85 4.90 -6.24 -13.84
N GLY A 86 5.84 -6.27 -12.90
CA GLY A 86 7.10 -5.53 -12.96
C GLY A 86 7.00 -4.04 -12.60
N ALA A 87 5.81 -3.46 -12.53
CA ALA A 87 5.66 -2.05 -12.17
C ALA A 87 6.05 -1.80 -10.69
N THR A 88 6.83 -0.75 -10.46
CA THR A 88 7.31 -0.37 -9.12
C THR A 88 6.99 1.06 -8.73
N SER A 89 6.38 1.82 -9.62
CA SER A 89 5.94 3.19 -9.35
C SER A 89 4.62 3.23 -8.59
N THR A 90 3.72 2.26 -8.82
CA THR A 90 2.40 2.20 -8.21
C THR A 90 2.12 0.82 -7.61
N GLY A 91 1.02 0.72 -6.86
CA GLY A 91 0.54 -0.53 -6.29
C GLY A 91 1.19 -0.90 -4.96
N ILE A 92 0.95 -2.13 -4.55
CA ILE A 92 1.56 -2.69 -3.35
C ILE A 92 3.05 -2.93 -3.61
N ARG A 93 3.87 -2.43 -2.69
CA ARG A 93 5.32 -2.58 -2.68
C ARG A 93 5.77 -3.16 -1.34
N VAL A 94 6.93 -3.80 -1.33
CA VAL A 94 7.56 -4.34 -0.13
C VAL A 94 9.00 -3.85 0.02
N GLY A 95 9.51 -3.91 1.24
CA GLY A 95 10.87 -3.51 1.57
C GLY A 95 11.45 -4.30 2.75
N THR A 96 12.70 -4.03 3.08
CA THR A 96 13.48 -4.77 4.09
C THR A 96 13.68 -4.02 5.40
N ASP A 97 13.26 -2.75 5.49
CA ASP A 97 13.44 -1.94 6.69
C ASP A 97 12.34 -2.18 7.74
N ASN A 98 12.72 -2.16 9.01
CA ASN A 98 11.82 -2.35 10.15
C ASN A 98 11.65 -1.10 11.02
N THR A 99 12.08 0.07 10.55
CA THR A 99 11.90 1.34 11.27
C THR A 99 10.41 1.58 11.54
N PRO A 100 10.02 1.94 12.75
CA PRO A 100 8.63 2.26 13.10
C PRO A 100 8.00 3.26 12.13
N VAL A 101 6.71 3.05 11.83
CA VAL A 101 5.96 3.93 10.92
C VAL A 101 5.77 5.30 11.56
N ALA A 102 6.06 6.34 10.80
CA ALA A 102 5.77 7.73 11.15
C ALA A 102 4.69 8.30 10.23
N ILE A 103 3.86 9.20 10.76
CA ILE A 103 2.82 9.88 9.97
C ILE A 103 3.40 10.69 8.79
N THR A 104 4.67 11.06 8.90
CA THR A 104 5.42 11.80 7.87
C THR A 104 6.11 10.90 6.85
N ASP A 105 5.96 9.58 6.93
CA ASP A 105 6.52 8.68 5.93
C ASP A 105 5.91 8.97 4.55
N TYR A 106 6.76 9.01 3.54
CA TYR A 106 6.39 9.29 2.16
C TYR A 106 6.80 8.16 1.20
N ALA A 107 7.51 7.16 1.71
CA ALA A 107 7.96 5.97 0.95
C ALA A 107 8.31 4.83 1.91
N LEU A 108 8.52 3.62 1.37
CA LEU A 108 9.27 2.56 2.05
C LEU A 108 10.68 3.07 2.36
N LYS A 109 11.24 2.63 3.48
CA LYS A 109 12.60 3.04 3.89
C LYS A 109 13.69 2.30 3.09
N ALA A 110 13.45 1.02 2.79
CA ALA A 110 14.35 0.18 2.01
C ALA A 110 13.56 -0.67 1.00
N PRO A 111 13.05 -0.06 -0.09
CA PRO A 111 12.22 -0.76 -1.07
C PRO A 111 13.01 -1.85 -1.80
N ILE A 112 12.40 -3.03 -1.96
CA ILE A 112 12.94 -4.11 -2.77
C ILE A 112 12.74 -3.78 -4.24
N ALA A 113 13.80 -3.87 -5.02
CA ALA A 113 13.78 -3.61 -6.46
C ALA A 113 13.13 -4.76 -7.23
N GLN A 114 12.60 -4.44 -8.43
CA GLN A 114 12.12 -5.43 -9.38
C GLN A 114 13.27 -6.21 -10.00
N GLY A 115 13.16 -7.54 -10.04
CA GLY A 115 14.10 -8.41 -10.73
C GLY A 115 14.35 -9.72 -10.01
N THR A 116 15.34 -10.49 -10.53
CA THR A 116 15.77 -11.79 -10.01
C THR A 116 17.19 -11.78 -9.46
N GLY A 117 17.85 -10.63 -9.46
CA GLY A 117 19.20 -10.49 -8.90
C GLY A 117 19.21 -10.52 -7.36
N PRO A 118 20.38 -10.61 -6.75
CA PRO A 118 20.51 -10.60 -5.29
C PRO A 118 19.76 -9.44 -4.65
N GLY A 119 18.88 -9.75 -3.68
CA GLY A 119 18.05 -8.76 -2.97
C GLY A 119 16.88 -8.18 -3.77
N GLN A 120 16.60 -8.68 -4.97
CA GLN A 120 15.47 -8.27 -5.81
C GLN A 120 14.33 -9.28 -5.73
N MET A 121 13.11 -8.83 -6.03
CA MET A 121 11.92 -9.69 -6.14
C MET A 121 11.05 -9.28 -7.34
N GLU A 122 10.34 -10.25 -7.91
CA GLU A 122 9.46 -10.06 -9.06
C GLU A 122 8.04 -9.69 -8.61
N HIS A 123 7.66 -8.45 -8.80
CA HIS A 123 6.32 -7.94 -8.51
C HIS A 123 5.35 -8.40 -9.60
N GLN A 124 4.38 -9.24 -9.26
CA GLN A 124 3.32 -9.67 -10.19
C GLN A 124 2.28 -8.55 -10.39
N ALA A 125 1.37 -8.74 -11.35
CA ALA A 125 0.25 -7.82 -11.53
C ALA A 125 -0.61 -7.77 -10.26
N GLN A 126 -1.05 -6.57 -9.91
CA GLN A 126 -1.94 -6.36 -8.75
C GLN A 126 -3.38 -6.69 -9.13
N THR A 127 -4.11 -7.32 -8.24
CA THR A 127 -5.51 -7.68 -8.42
C THR A 127 -6.41 -6.91 -7.47
N PHE A 128 -7.66 -6.70 -7.89
CA PHE A 128 -8.71 -6.08 -7.10
C PHE A 128 -9.91 -7.02 -7.03
N THR A 129 -10.44 -7.20 -5.84
CA THR A 129 -11.64 -8.02 -5.62
C THR A 129 -12.69 -7.20 -4.89
N TRP A 130 -13.83 -7.02 -5.54
CA TRP A 130 -15.01 -6.45 -4.91
C TRP A 130 -15.65 -7.50 -4.01
N ILE A 131 -15.65 -7.28 -2.70
CA ILE A 131 -16.30 -8.19 -1.74
C ILE A 131 -17.77 -7.87 -1.62
N GLY A 132 -18.16 -6.60 -1.84
CA GLY A 132 -19.54 -6.16 -1.83
C GLY A 132 -20.02 -5.68 -0.47
N VAL A 133 -21.33 -5.74 -0.30
CA VAL A 133 -22.04 -5.31 0.92
C VAL A 133 -22.58 -6.54 1.63
N ALA A 134 -22.25 -6.66 2.92
CA ALA A 134 -22.78 -7.69 3.79
C ALA A 134 -23.22 -7.04 5.12
N GLY A 135 -24.53 -7.00 5.36
CA GLY A 135 -25.11 -6.22 6.46
C GLY A 135 -24.72 -4.75 6.34
N ASN A 136 -24.16 -4.17 7.41
CA ASN A 136 -23.71 -2.77 7.45
C ASN A 136 -22.23 -2.60 7.04
N VAL A 137 -21.66 -3.54 6.28
CA VAL A 137 -20.25 -3.50 5.86
C VAL A 137 -20.15 -3.48 4.35
N CYS A 138 -19.39 -2.53 3.81
CA CYS A 138 -18.97 -2.49 2.42
C CYS A 138 -17.45 -2.59 2.34
N SER A 139 -16.91 -3.46 1.47
CA SER A 139 -15.47 -3.65 1.38
C SER A 139 -15.01 -4.12 0.01
N PHE A 140 -13.76 -3.80 -0.30
CA PHE A 140 -13.00 -4.39 -1.40
C PHE A 140 -11.58 -4.72 -0.96
N GLN A 141 -10.91 -5.56 -1.73
CA GLN A 141 -9.52 -5.94 -1.50
C GLN A 141 -8.65 -5.60 -2.70
N THR A 142 -7.40 -5.31 -2.41
CA THR A 142 -6.34 -5.31 -3.40
C THR A 142 -5.22 -6.22 -2.92
N GLU A 143 -4.68 -7.00 -3.84
CA GLU A 143 -3.68 -8.02 -3.53
C GLU A 143 -2.56 -8.01 -4.56
N ARG A 144 -1.33 -8.23 -4.10
CA ARG A 144 -0.18 -8.43 -4.97
C ARG A 144 0.69 -9.57 -4.49
N VAL A 145 1.07 -10.43 -5.42
CA VAL A 145 2.08 -11.48 -5.22
C VAL A 145 3.44 -10.94 -5.64
N ILE A 146 4.46 -11.20 -4.82
CA ILE A 146 5.83 -10.80 -5.09
C ILE A 146 6.72 -12.03 -4.89
N VAL A 147 7.39 -12.47 -5.95
CA VAL A 147 8.13 -13.74 -6.02
C VAL A 147 9.62 -13.49 -5.77
N ASN A 148 10.23 -14.32 -4.96
CA ASN A 148 11.65 -14.30 -4.72
C ASN A 148 12.35 -15.38 -5.57
N ASN A 149 13.03 -14.96 -6.62
CA ASN A 149 13.89 -15.81 -7.47
C ASN A 149 15.34 -15.29 -7.45
N SER A 150 15.78 -14.74 -6.32
CA SER A 150 17.08 -14.07 -6.18
C SER A 150 18.26 -14.98 -5.86
N GLY A 151 18.01 -16.29 -5.66
CA GLY A 151 19.00 -17.27 -5.24
C GLY A 151 19.22 -17.33 -3.72
N ALA A 152 18.55 -16.50 -2.92
CA ALA A 152 18.70 -16.47 -1.47
C ALA A 152 17.39 -16.05 -0.79
N GLN A 153 17.26 -16.35 0.51
CA GLN A 153 16.13 -15.86 1.33
C GLN A 153 16.18 -14.34 1.44
N ILE A 154 15.00 -13.69 1.28
CA ILE A 154 14.82 -12.25 1.51
C ILE A 154 13.91 -12.03 2.72
N ASN A 155 14.36 -11.16 3.63
CA ASN A 155 13.60 -10.77 4.81
C ASN A 155 12.74 -9.55 4.49
N VAL A 156 11.44 -9.74 4.30
CA VAL A 156 10.48 -8.66 4.03
C VAL A 156 9.97 -8.10 5.35
N ARG A 157 10.17 -6.81 5.59
CA ARG A 157 9.89 -6.15 6.88
C ARG A 157 8.87 -5.02 6.78
N GLU A 158 8.64 -4.49 5.59
CA GLU A 158 7.67 -3.42 5.37
C GLU A 158 6.86 -3.66 4.10
N ALA A 159 5.63 -3.13 4.08
CA ALA A 159 4.75 -3.08 2.91
C ALA A 159 4.09 -1.71 2.81
N ALA A 160 3.79 -1.26 1.59
CA ALA A 160 3.14 0.02 1.34
C ALA A 160 2.21 -0.04 0.12
N ILE A 161 1.26 0.88 0.05
CA ILE A 161 0.52 1.19 -1.17
C ILE A 161 1.06 2.50 -1.74
N TYR A 162 1.54 2.45 -2.97
CA TYR A 162 1.91 3.62 -3.76
C TYR A 162 0.79 3.95 -4.73
N MET A 163 0.45 5.24 -4.83
CA MET A 163 -0.62 5.73 -5.69
C MET A 163 -0.08 6.76 -6.65
N THR A 164 -0.53 6.70 -7.90
CA THR A 164 -0.30 7.79 -8.84
C THR A 164 -1.34 8.88 -8.60
N VAL A 165 -0.86 10.10 -8.44
CA VAL A 165 -1.66 11.32 -8.43
C VAL A 165 -1.15 12.26 -9.52
N PHE A 166 -1.99 13.15 -10.01
CA PHE A 166 -1.56 14.06 -11.09
C PHE A 166 -0.81 15.26 -10.52
N TYR A 167 0.36 15.52 -11.08
CA TYR A 167 1.15 16.72 -10.82
C TYR A 167 1.50 17.39 -12.16
N PRO A 168 1.31 18.63 -12.26
CA PRO A 168 0.71 19.54 -13.26
C PRO A 168 0.54 18.96 -14.66
N THR A 169 1.43 18.13 -15.16
CA THR A 169 1.41 17.58 -16.53
C THR A 169 1.71 16.09 -16.61
N ALA A 170 2.08 15.47 -15.49
CA ALA A 170 2.43 14.04 -15.41
C ALA A 170 1.96 13.43 -14.10
N GLY A 171 1.80 12.11 -14.06
CA GLY A 171 1.59 11.37 -12.83
C GLY A 171 2.82 11.44 -11.92
N THR A 172 2.60 11.55 -10.62
CA THR A 172 3.62 11.39 -9.60
C THR A 172 3.14 10.41 -8.54
N GLU A 173 4.06 9.75 -7.89
CA GLU A 173 3.74 8.73 -6.91
C GLU A 173 3.78 9.31 -5.49
N ILE A 174 2.77 8.94 -4.70
CA ILE A 174 2.71 9.19 -3.27
C ILE A 174 2.53 7.87 -2.52
N CYS A 175 3.01 7.82 -1.29
CA CYS A 175 2.74 6.73 -0.37
C CYS A 175 1.40 6.99 0.34
N ALA A 176 0.44 6.08 0.18
CA ALA A 176 -0.85 6.16 0.84
C ALA A 176 -0.82 5.56 2.24
N CYS A 177 -0.14 4.43 2.39
CA CYS A 177 0.06 3.76 3.68
C CYS A 177 1.39 3.02 3.67
N ARG A 178 1.97 2.83 4.86
CA ARG A 178 3.13 1.99 5.11
C ARG A 178 2.86 1.14 6.35
N ASP A 179 3.16 -0.14 6.31
CA ASP A 179 2.98 -1.07 7.41
C ASP A 179 4.26 -1.87 7.65
N LEU A 180 4.56 -2.18 8.91
CA LEU A 180 5.58 -3.17 9.25
C LEU A 180 4.98 -4.56 9.14
N ILE A 181 5.72 -5.45 8.52
CA ILE A 181 5.44 -6.88 8.44
C ILE A 181 6.69 -7.65 8.86
N SER A 182 6.59 -8.96 9.07
CA SER A 182 7.75 -9.78 9.43
C SER A 182 7.61 -11.13 8.74
N GLN A 183 8.19 -11.22 7.55
CA GLN A 183 8.12 -12.41 6.71
C GLN A 183 9.48 -12.71 6.10
N ASP A 184 9.88 -13.98 6.17
CA ASP A 184 11.09 -14.48 5.52
C ASP A 184 10.65 -15.30 4.31
N VAL A 185 11.06 -14.87 3.11
CA VAL A 185 10.66 -15.45 1.85
C VAL A 185 11.84 -16.23 1.28
N PRO A 186 11.79 -17.56 1.24
CA PRO A 186 12.86 -18.37 0.67
C PRO A 186 12.99 -18.14 -0.83
N ASP A 187 14.13 -18.54 -1.41
CA ASP A 187 14.29 -18.57 -2.85
C ASP A 187 13.24 -19.49 -3.49
N GLY A 188 12.71 -19.11 -4.65
CA GLY A 188 11.58 -19.76 -5.33
C GLY A 188 10.22 -19.57 -4.62
N GLY A 189 10.19 -18.93 -3.45
CA GLY A 189 8.96 -18.63 -2.73
C GLY A 189 8.34 -17.28 -3.10
N SER A 190 7.22 -16.94 -2.46
CA SER A 190 6.56 -15.66 -2.67
C SER A 190 5.92 -15.12 -1.40
N VAL A 191 5.79 -13.80 -1.33
CA VAL A 191 4.95 -13.09 -0.37
C VAL A 191 3.72 -12.54 -1.09
N THR A 192 2.55 -12.78 -0.52
CA THR A 192 1.29 -12.18 -0.96
C THR A 192 0.87 -11.16 0.08
N VAL A 193 0.71 -9.91 -0.33
CA VAL A 193 0.21 -8.82 0.52
C VAL A 193 -1.19 -8.45 0.07
N THR A 194 -2.13 -8.48 0.99
CA THR A 194 -3.54 -8.14 0.73
C THR A 194 -3.95 -6.99 1.64
N TYR A 195 -4.41 -5.91 1.05
CA TYR A 195 -5.07 -4.81 1.75
C TYR A 195 -6.58 -4.88 1.54
N THR A 196 -7.32 -4.73 2.63
CA THR A 196 -8.79 -4.64 2.61
C THR A 196 -9.20 -3.25 3.04
N ILE A 197 -9.91 -2.55 2.18
CA ILE A 197 -10.54 -1.26 2.47
C ILE A 197 -12.01 -1.55 2.83
N ARG A 198 -12.43 -1.06 3.99
CA ARG A 198 -13.74 -1.37 4.56
C ARG A 198 -14.38 -0.14 5.17
N ILE A 199 -15.69 -0.02 4.96
CA ILE A 199 -16.56 0.93 5.64
C ILE A 199 -17.59 0.10 6.40
N ALA A 200 -17.81 0.43 7.67
CA ALA A 200 -18.86 -0.15 8.49
C ALA A 200 -19.69 0.99 9.11
N ALA A 201 -21.00 0.83 9.16
CA ALA A 201 -21.96 1.76 9.78
C ALA A 201 -22.64 1.11 11.00
#